data_b1f45f6ff0f5aec682b69caedceefcb8
#
_entry.id   b1f45f6ff0f5aec682b69caedceefcb8
#
_cell.length_a   1.000
_cell.length_b   1.000
_cell.length_c   1.000
_cell.angle_alpha   90.00
_cell.angle_beta   90.00
_cell.angle_gamma   90.00
#
_symmetry.space_group_name_H-M   'P 1'
#
loop_
_entity.id
_entity.type
_entity.pdbx_description
1 polymer ?
#
loop_
_entity_poly.entity_id
_entity_poly.type
_entity_poly.pdbx_seq_one_letter_code
_entity_poly.pdbx_strand_id
1 'polypeptide(L)'
;MQSQHDAADPIAARMRAMLVRAPLAVAFVAAGRFEVVSEHFNHLFGHGDETDLTGTDQRASVVSDAAHQALHARMGAAFSAGRPLDEEVEFVRRDGSRFWGRLQATPVHWEQPAGEAMWVVDDVTAARTQRLQPTWSAKHDEVTELSNRREMERRLSEHVGSRRNEPVSVLFIDIDKFAEVLQGMGTEVADHFLYGLGQMLVTKVRASDTVARMENDRFVVLLPDCDQHYAQIVAEKIRSAIAGYRLRWGLHRARVKASLGVVQLQPSLDTVDAVLGAGQHACEEAKAAGGDSVRVFISSGSFEELAGA
;
A
#
# COMPACT_ATOMS: atom_id res chain seq x y z
N MET A 1 27.84 -61.31 -21.41
CA MET A 1 27.43 -61.29 -19.98
C MET A 1 27.59 -59.84 -19.47
N GLN A 2 26.52 -59.16 -19.33
CA GLN A 2 26.26 -58.10 -18.35
C GLN A 2 25.02 -57.33 -18.77
N SER A 3 23.89 -58.01 -18.54
CA SER A 3 22.58 -57.34 -18.53
C SER A 3 22.02 -57.62 -17.15
N GLN A 4 22.28 -56.74 -16.20
CA GLN A 4 21.61 -56.75 -14.91
C GLN A 4 21.61 -55.34 -14.32
N HIS A 5 20.41 -54.96 -13.93
CA HIS A 5 20.02 -53.88 -13.02
C HIS A 5 19.53 -52.59 -13.67
N ASP A 6 18.30 -52.69 -14.11
CA ASP A 6 17.37 -51.59 -13.97
C ASP A 6 16.01 -52.16 -13.50
N ALA A 7 16.03 -52.90 -12.39
CA ALA A 7 14.85 -53.19 -11.62
C ALA A 7 14.68 -52.00 -10.67
N ALA A 8 13.84 -51.01 -11.07
CA ALA A 8 13.46 -49.90 -10.20
C ALA A 8 13.07 -50.46 -8.82
N ASP A 9 13.72 -49.99 -7.77
CA ASP A 9 13.44 -50.39 -6.38
C ASP A 9 11.93 -50.23 -6.12
N PRO A 10 11.17 -51.28 -5.80
CA PRO A 10 9.73 -51.20 -5.56
C PRO A 10 9.35 -50.28 -4.45
N ILE A 11 10.25 -50.00 -3.51
CA ILE A 11 10.07 -49.06 -2.42
C ILE A 11 10.15 -47.61 -2.95
N ALA A 12 11.16 -47.32 -3.75
CA ALA A 12 11.33 -46.02 -4.39
C ALA A 12 10.14 -45.67 -5.30
N ALA A 13 9.65 -46.65 -6.07
CA ALA A 13 8.45 -46.46 -6.91
C ALA A 13 7.19 -46.19 -6.08
N ARG A 14 6.99 -46.87 -4.95
CA ARG A 14 5.87 -46.62 -4.04
C ARG A 14 5.97 -45.24 -3.36
N MET A 15 7.16 -44.86 -2.90
CA MET A 15 7.39 -43.56 -2.30
C MET A 15 7.12 -42.41 -3.30
N ARG A 16 7.57 -42.57 -4.54
CA ARG A 16 7.30 -41.60 -5.60
C ARG A 16 5.80 -41.49 -5.88
N ALA A 17 5.07 -42.62 -5.96
CA ALA A 17 3.62 -42.61 -6.16
C ALA A 17 2.86 -41.94 -5.00
N MET A 18 3.33 -42.10 -3.76
CA MET A 18 2.75 -41.41 -2.59
C MET A 18 3.00 -39.90 -2.63
N LEU A 19 4.21 -39.50 -3.03
CA LEU A 19 4.57 -38.10 -3.14
C LEU A 19 3.76 -37.37 -4.23
N VAL A 20 3.63 -38.00 -5.40
CA VAL A 20 2.83 -37.43 -6.52
C VAL A 20 1.39 -37.19 -6.10
N ARG A 21 0.79 -38.07 -5.29
CA ARG A 21 -0.60 -37.95 -4.79
C ARG A 21 -0.72 -37.29 -3.42
N ALA A 22 0.36 -36.69 -2.90
CA ALA A 22 0.30 -36.03 -1.61
C ALA A 22 -0.72 -34.84 -1.65
N PRO A 23 -1.55 -34.68 -0.62
CA PRO A 23 -2.51 -33.56 -0.53
C PRO A 23 -1.84 -32.23 -0.16
N LEU A 24 -0.56 -32.13 -0.36
CA LEU A 24 0.30 -30.97 -0.12
C LEU A 24 1.06 -30.62 -1.38
N ALA A 25 1.32 -29.35 -1.61
CA ALA A 25 2.19 -28.91 -2.69
C ALA A 25 3.66 -29.17 -2.32
N VAL A 26 4.16 -30.34 -2.71
CA VAL A 26 5.53 -30.82 -2.41
C VAL A 26 6.30 -30.98 -3.71
N ALA A 27 7.56 -30.55 -3.69
CA ALA A 27 8.51 -30.80 -4.78
C ALA A 27 9.87 -31.24 -4.22
N PHE A 28 10.54 -32.14 -4.94
CA PHE A 28 11.96 -32.42 -4.74
C PHE A 28 12.76 -31.73 -5.83
N VAL A 29 13.80 -31.04 -5.40
CA VAL A 29 14.65 -30.22 -6.24
C VAL A 29 16.07 -30.76 -6.16
N ALA A 30 16.68 -31.02 -7.31
CA ALA A 30 18.09 -31.35 -7.44
C ALA A 30 18.71 -30.61 -8.62
N ALA A 31 19.94 -30.16 -8.49
CA ALA A 31 20.68 -29.43 -9.52
C ALA A 31 19.91 -28.28 -10.18
N GLY A 32 19.06 -27.59 -9.39
CA GLY A 32 18.26 -26.46 -9.85
C GLY A 32 17.01 -26.82 -10.64
N ARG A 33 16.61 -28.12 -10.66
CA ARG A 33 15.42 -28.62 -11.36
C ARG A 33 14.48 -29.34 -10.42
N PHE A 34 13.20 -29.32 -10.75
CA PHE A 34 12.20 -30.14 -10.07
C PHE A 34 12.32 -31.58 -10.54
N GLU A 35 12.67 -32.51 -9.67
CA GLU A 35 12.79 -33.95 -10.01
C GLU A 35 11.49 -34.68 -9.82
N VAL A 36 10.78 -34.40 -8.76
CA VAL A 36 9.46 -34.94 -8.44
C VAL A 36 8.59 -33.84 -7.90
N VAL A 37 7.37 -33.73 -8.39
CA VAL A 37 6.38 -32.79 -7.88
C VAL A 37 5.08 -33.52 -7.58
N SER A 38 4.33 -33.07 -6.58
CA SER A 38 2.98 -33.56 -6.33
C SER A 38 1.97 -32.94 -7.32
N GLU A 39 0.86 -33.63 -7.55
CA GLU A 39 -0.27 -33.11 -8.32
C GLU A 39 -0.72 -31.74 -7.76
N HIS A 40 -0.74 -31.62 -6.44
CA HIS A 40 -1.10 -30.36 -5.77
C HIS A 40 -0.10 -29.24 -6.04
N PHE A 41 1.20 -29.53 -6.13
CA PHE A 41 2.23 -28.55 -6.52
C PHE A 41 2.02 -28.10 -7.97
N ASN A 42 1.78 -29.04 -8.89
CA ASN A 42 1.48 -28.71 -10.29
C ASN A 42 0.26 -27.77 -10.39
N HIS A 43 -0.85 -28.10 -9.72
CA HIS A 43 -2.05 -27.27 -9.71
C HIS A 43 -1.80 -25.87 -9.11
N LEU A 44 -1.05 -25.81 -8.01
CA LEU A 44 -0.71 -24.55 -7.37
C LEU A 44 0.03 -23.59 -8.32
N PHE A 45 0.93 -24.15 -9.16
CA PHE A 45 1.68 -23.37 -10.16
C PHE A 45 0.97 -23.24 -11.51
N GLY A 46 -0.29 -23.63 -11.61
CA GLY A 46 -1.11 -23.47 -12.83
C GLY A 46 -0.82 -24.49 -13.92
N HIS A 47 -0.27 -25.66 -13.55
CA HIS A 47 -0.12 -26.81 -14.41
C HIS A 47 -1.27 -27.80 -14.15
N GLY A 48 -1.96 -28.21 -15.22
CA GLY A 48 -3.01 -29.20 -15.15
C GLY A 48 -2.49 -30.62 -15.46
N ASP A 49 -3.40 -31.57 -15.68
CA ASP A 49 -3.10 -32.97 -15.91
C ASP A 49 -2.20 -33.25 -17.16
N GLU A 50 -2.18 -32.34 -18.12
CA GLU A 50 -1.42 -32.45 -19.37
C GLU A 50 0.01 -31.90 -19.30
N THR A 51 0.36 -31.16 -18.24
CA THR A 51 1.66 -30.50 -18.10
C THR A 51 2.21 -30.67 -16.70
N ASP A 52 3.45 -31.11 -16.62
CA ASP A 52 4.15 -31.39 -15.36
C ASP A 52 5.39 -30.49 -15.24
N LEU A 53 5.64 -29.99 -14.05
CA LEU A 53 6.85 -29.25 -13.70
C LEU A 53 8.09 -30.13 -13.55
N THR A 54 7.93 -31.46 -13.51
CA THR A 54 9.06 -32.39 -13.40
C THR A 54 10.07 -32.17 -14.54
N GLY A 55 11.34 -32.04 -14.20
CA GLY A 55 12.43 -31.76 -15.13
C GLY A 55 12.60 -30.27 -15.50
N THR A 56 11.69 -29.41 -15.11
CA THR A 56 11.80 -27.95 -15.41
C THR A 56 12.75 -27.26 -14.44
N ASP A 57 13.34 -26.15 -14.90
CA ASP A 57 14.17 -25.28 -14.08
C ASP A 57 13.29 -24.53 -13.07
N GLN A 58 13.69 -24.54 -11.80
CA GLN A 58 12.94 -23.86 -10.72
C GLN A 58 12.88 -22.32 -10.89
N ARG A 59 13.73 -21.72 -11.73
CA ARG A 59 13.67 -20.28 -12.07
C ARG A 59 12.33 -19.91 -12.70
N ALA A 60 11.68 -20.83 -13.40
CA ALA A 60 10.39 -20.58 -14.02
C ALA A 60 9.27 -20.33 -13.00
N SER A 61 9.47 -20.70 -11.72
CA SER A 61 8.48 -20.53 -10.64
C SER A 61 8.67 -19.24 -9.84
N VAL A 62 9.72 -18.45 -10.08
CA VAL A 62 10.03 -17.21 -9.35
C VAL A 62 9.97 -15.98 -10.25
N VAL A 63 9.72 -14.82 -9.66
CA VAL A 63 9.42 -13.55 -10.39
C VAL A 63 10.60 -13.01 -11.22
N SER A 64 11.84 -13.39 -10.91
CA SER A 64 13.04 -12.95 -11.65
C SER A 64 14.27 -13.77 -11.26
N ASP A 65 15.32 -13.72 -12.09
CA ASP A 65 16.63 -14.33 -11.78
C ASP A 65 17.24 -13.76 -10.50
N ALA A 66 17.09 -12.48 -10.23
CA ALA A 66 17.56 -11.86 -8.99
C ALA A 66 16.83 -12.41 -7.76
N ALA A 67 15.50 -12.61 -7.85
CA ALA A 67 14.72 -13.24 -6.78
C ALA A 67 15.13 -14.70 -6.55
N HIS A 68 15.40 -15.45 -7.63
CA HIS A 68 15.91 -16.80 -7.56
C HIS A 68 17.27 -16.88 -6.86
N GLN A 69 18.23 -16.03 -7.25
CA GLN A 69 19.55 -15.99 -6.63
C GLN A 69 19.47 -15.63 -5.14
N ALA A 70 18.64 -14.65 -4.80
CA ALA A 70 18.40 -14.24 -3.42
C ALA A 70 17.78 -15.36 -2.58
N LEU A 71 16.81 -16.10 -3.12
CA LEU A 71 16.18 -17.25 -2.47
C LEU A 71 17.23 -18.35 -2.20
N HIS A 72 18.03 -18.70 -3.21
CA HIS A 72 19.09 -19.71 -3.06
C HIS A 72 20.14 -19.33 -2.03
N ALA A 73 20.55 -18.05 -1.98
CA ALA A 73 21.48 -17.55 -0.96
C ALA A 73 20.90 -17.70 0.46
N ARG A 74 19.61 -17.40 0.65
CA ARG A 74 18.94 -17.56 1.95
C ARG A 74 18.78 -19.05 2.33
N MET A 75 18.42 -19.90 1.37
CA MET A 75 18.37 -21.36 1.59
C MET A 75 19.73 -21.89 2.02
N GLY A 76 20.80 -21.56 1.28
CA GLY A 76 22.16 -21.98 1.61
C GLY A 76 22.60 -21.52 3.01
N ALA A 77 22.31 -20.28 3.39
CA ALA A 77 22.59 -19.75 4.71
C ALA A 77 21.82 -20.48 5.82
N ALA A 78 20.51 -20.78 5.61
CA ALA A 78 19.69 -21.51 6.56
C ALA A 78 20.21 -22.95 6.73
N PHE A 79 20.49 -23.64 5.65
CA PHE A 79 20.95 -25.03 5.65
C PHE A 79 22.34 -25.17 6.29
N SER A 80 23.25 -24.23 6.02
CA SER A 80 24.58 -24.16 6.67
C SER A 80 24.48 -23.92 8.17
N ALA A 81 23.40 -23.26 8.62
CA ALA A 81 23.11 -23.06 10.04
C ALA A 81 22.34 -24.25 10.68
N GLY A 82 22.15 -25.35 9.98
CA GLY A 82 21.48 -26.56 10.47
C GLY A 82 19.96 -26.41 10.65
N ARG A 83 19.32 -25.48 9.92
CA ARG A 83 17.87 -25.23 10.03
C ARG A 83 17.19 -25.18 8.65
N PRO A 84 15.91 -25.59 8.54
CA PRO A 84 15.17 -25.41 7.32
C PRO A 84 14.95 -23.91 7.03
N LEU A 85 14.68 -23.59 5.76
CA LEU A 85 14.12 -22.29 5.39
C LEU A 85 12.60 -22.33 5.59
N ASP A 86 12.03 -21.30 6.18
CA ASP A 86 10.57 -21.10 6.29
C ASP A 86 10.30 -19.62 6.10
N GLU A 87 9.84 -19.23 4.91
CA GLU A 87 9.59 -17.83 4.59
C GLU A 87 8.51 -17.66 3.52
N GLU A 88 7.93 -16.45 3.42
CA GLU A 88 6.99 -16.10 2.35
C GLU A 88 7.78 -15.59 1.12
N VAL A 89 7.53 -16.23 -0.03
CA VAL A 89 8.18 -15.96 -1.32
C VAL A 89 7.12 -15.63 -2.36
N GLU A 90 7.38 -14.65 -3.21
CA GLU A 90 6.51 -14.36 -4.36
C GLU A 90 6.86 -15.29 -5.51
N PHE A 91 5.89 -16.10 -5.92
CA PHE A 91 5.99 -17.05 -7.02
C PHE A 91 5.18 -16.60 -8.23
N VAL A 92 5.50 -17.22 -9.39
CA VAL A 92 4.80 -16.99 -10.65
C VAL A 92 4.18 -18.30 -11.13
N ARG A 93 2.90 -18.26 -11.52
CA ARG A 93 2.21 -19.38 -12.17
C ARG A 93 2.49 -19.39 -13.67
N ARG A 94 2.16 -20.48 -14.32
CA ARG A 94 2.32 -20.68 -15.78
C ARG A 94 1.63 -19.58 -16.62
N ASP A 95 0.50 -19.03 -16.16
CA ASP A 95 -0.24 -17.99 -16.83
C ASP A 95 0.32 -16.57 -16.58
N GLY A 96 1.43 -16.46 -15.84
CA GLY A 96 2.06 -15.19 -15.45
C GLY A 96 1.44 -14.53 -14.22
N SER A 97 0.37 -15.07 -13.66
CA SER A 97 -0.18 -14.57 -12.40
C SER A 97 0.79 -14.83 -11.25
N ARG A 98 0.75 -13.97 -10.23
CA ARG A 98 1.63 -14.04 -9.06
C ARG A 98 0.85 -14.44 -7.83
N PHE A 99 1.53 -15.14 -6.91
CA PHE A 99 0.99 -15.48 -5.62
C PHE A 99 2.08 -15.48 -4.55
N TRP A 100 1.69 -15.28 -3.30
CA TRP A 100 2.58 -15.44 -2.16
C TRP A 100 2.49 -16.86 -1.63
N GLY A 101 3.61 -17.60 -1.73
CA GLY A 101 3.73 -18.92 -1.18
C GLY A 101 4.59 -18.91 0.09
N ARG A 102 4.13 -19.57 1.16
CA ARG A 102 5.00 -19.92 2.28
C ARG A 102 5.82 -21.13 1.85
N LEU A 103 7.12 -20.91 1.63
CA LEU A 103 8.07 -21.93 1.27
C LEU A 103 8.73 -22.47 2.52
N GLN A 104 8.56 -23.78 2.75
CA GLN A 104 9.35 -24.55 3.68
C GLN A 104 10.31 -25.41 2.88
N ALA A 105 11.61 -25.11 2.94
CA ALA A 105 12.63 -25.88 2.25
C ALA A 105 13.55 -26.58 3.24
N THR A 106 13.78 -27.87 3.02
CA THR A 106 14.63 -28.72 3.87
C THR A 106 15.59 -29.50 2.98
N PRO A 107 16.90 -29.54 3.28
CA PRO A 107 17.83 -30.38 2.53
C PRO A 107 17.51 -31.85 2.76
N VAL A 108 17.61 -32.66 1.72
CA VAL A 108 17.43 -34.11 1.83
C VAL A 108 18.54 -34.74 2.69
N HIS A 109 19.75 -34.21 2.54
CA HIS A 109 20.93 -34.65 3.29
C HIS A 109 21.58 -33.48 4.00
N TRP A 110 21.50 -33.44 5.33
CA TRP A 110 22.11 -32.37 6.14
C TRP A 110 23.64 -32.35 6.07
N GLU A 111 24.25 -33.46 5.70
CA GLU A 111 25.71 -33.56 5.50
C GLU A 111 26.15 -32.92 4.16
N GLN A 112 25.22 -32.83 3.20
CA GLN A 112 25.45 -32.22 1.88
C GLN A 112 24.29 -31.28 1.50
N PRO A 113 24.10 -30.17 2.23
CA PRO A 113 22.90 -29.34 2.17
C PRO A 113 22.72 -28.61 0.82
N ALA A 114 23.75 -28.53 -0.02
CA ALA A 114 23.68 -27.87 -1.32
C ALA A 114 23.19 -28.78 -2.48
N GLY A 115 22.96 -30.07 -2.23
CA GLY A 115 22.64 -31.07 -3.28
C GLY A 115 21.17 -31.08 -3.64
N GLU A 116 20.39 -31.61 -2.73
CA GLU A 116 18.96 -31.87 -2.92
C GLU A 116 18.14 -31.25 -1.81
N ALA A 117 16.97 -30.73 -2.16
CA ALA A 117 16.06 -30.14 -1.19
C ALA A 117 14.60 -30.56 -1.45
N MET A 118 13.85 -30.71 -0.39
CA MET A 118 12.40 -30.83 -0.42
C MET A 118 11.78 -29.45 -0.19
N TRP A 119 10.86 -29.06 -1.05
CA TRP A 119 10.06 -27.86 -0.94
C TRP A 119 8.62 -28.22 -0.60
N VAL A 120 8.05 -27.54 0.36
CA VAL A 120 6.61 -27.52 0.63
C VAL A 120 6.14 -26.08 0.45
N VAL A 121 5.11 -25.86 -0.35
CA VAL A 121 4.60 -24.52 -0.66
C VAL A 121 3.11 -24.45 -0.35
N ASP A 122 2.71 -23.50 0.49
CA ASP A 122 1.32 -23.18 0.77
C ASP A 122 0.97 -21.80 0.21
N ASP A 123 -0.16 -21.66 -0.51
CA ASP A 123 -0.64 -20.35 -0.96
C ASP A 123 -1.15 -19.53 0.24
N VAL A 124 -0.41 -18.52 0.61
CA VAL A 124 -0.75 -17.61 1.72
C VAL A 124 -1.23 -16.25 1.24
N THR A 125 -1.52 -16.09 -0.05
CA THR A 125 -1.92 -14.80 -0.66
C THR A 125 -3.13 -14.19 0.05
N ALA A 126 -4.19 -14.97 0.27
CA ALA A 126 -5.38 -14.50 0.96
C ALA A 126 -5.10 -14.13 2.42
N ALA A 127 -4.36 -14.99 3.15
CA ALA A 127 -3.99 -14.75 4.54
C ALA A 127 -3.08 -13.51 4.68
N ARG A 128 -2.15 -13.33 3.74
CA ARG A 128 -1.27 -12.15 3.68
C ARG A 128 -2.07 -10.87 3.41
N THR A 129 -2.98 -10.90 2.44
CA THR A 129 -3.87 -9.78 2.14
C THR A 129 -4.70 -9.41 3.36
N GLN A 130 -5.30 -10.38 4.04
CA GLN A 130 -6.04 -10.14 5.28
C GLN A 130 -5.17 -9.55 6.41
N ARG A 131 -3.92 -9.97 6.53
CA ARG A 131 -2.97 -9.41 7.52
C ARG A 131 -2.57 -7.97 7.20
N LEU A 132 -2.47 -7.62 5.92
CA LEU A 132 -2.06 -6.28 5.47
C LEU A 132 -3.24 -5.29 5.46
N GLN A 133 -4.48 -5.74 5.24
CA GLN A 133 -5.67 -4.89 5.24
C GLN A 133 -5.84 -4.08 6.54
N PRO A 134 -5.76 -4.65 7.76
CA PRO A 134 -5.90 -3.87 8.98
C PRO A 134 -4.82 -2.79 9.12
N THR A 135 -3.61 -3.06 8.62
CA THR A 135 -2.48 -2.10 8.69
C THR A 135 -2.66 -0.98 7.67
N TRP A 136 -3.23 -1.29 6.51
CA TRP A 136 -3.54 -0.30 5.47
C TRP A 136 -4.74 0.57 5.88
N SER A 137 -5.88 -0.02 6.27
CA SER A 137 -7.07 0.70 6.74
C SER A 137 -6.81 1.51 8.01
N ALA A 138 -5.83 1.09 8.84
CA ALA A 138 -5.43 1.88 10.00
C ALA A 138 -4.83 3.25 9.64
N LYS A 139 -4.34 3.44 8.41
CA LYS A 139 -3.67 4.65 7.94
C LYS A 139 -4.36 5.35 6.77
N HIS A 140 -5.23 4.65 6.05
CA HIS A 140 -5.85 5.16 4.82
C HIS A 140 -7.37 5.20 4.93
N ASP A 141 -7.98 6.10 4.17
CA ASP A 141 -9.42 6.17 3.95
C ASP A 141 -9.81 5.19 2.83
N GLU A 142 -10.79 4.34 3.08
CA GLU A 142 -11.17 3.24 2.17
C GLU A 142 -11.78 3.74 0.84
N VAL A 143 -12.35 4.94 0.83
CA VAL A 143 -12.98 5.51 -0.36
C VAL A 143 -11.96 6.21 -1.26
N THR A 144 -11.06 7.01 -0.68
CA THR A 144 -10.14 7.85 -1.44
C THR A 144 -8.73 7.31 -1.55
N GLU A 145 -8.40 6.28 -0.75
CA GLU A 145 -7.05 5.72 -0.61
C GLU A 145 -6.00 6.71 -0.07
N LEU A 146 -6.41 7.91 0.31
CA LEU A 146 -5.57 8.91 0.96
C LEU A 146 -5.28 8.51 2.40
N SER A 147 -4.37 9.24 3.06
CA SER A 147 -4.24 9.12 4.50
C SER A 147 -5.59 9.39 5.18
N ASN A 148 -5.92 8.62 6.21
CA ASN A 148 -7.11 8.87 7.00
C ASN A 148 -6.85 9.94 8.08
N ARG A 149 -7.90 10.34 8.80
CA ARG A 149 -7.82 11.30 9.91
C ARG A 149 -6.76 10.92 10.94
N ARG A 150 -6.73 9.66 11.36
CA ARG A 150 -5.78 9.17 12.38
C ARG A 150 -4.32 9.31 11.94
N GLU A 151 -4.01 9.00 10.70
CA GLU A 151 -2.65 9.14 10.17
C GLU A 151 -2.28 10.62 10.02
N MET A 152 -3.22 11.50 9.64
CA MET A 152 -2.98 12.93 9.58
C MET A 152 -2.70 13.52 10.97
N GLU A 153 -3.52 13.18 11.98
CA GLU A 153 -3.32 13.63 13.37
C GLU A 153 -1.95 13.15 13.92
N ARG A 154 -1.55 11.91 13.62
CA ARG A 154 -0.24 11.38 13.99
C ARG A 154 0.90 12.18 13.35
N ARG A 155 0.81 12.49 12.04
CA ARG A 155 1.83 13.30 11.35
C ARG A 155 1.86 14.73 11.82
N LEU A 156 0.71 15.33 12.07
CA LEU A 156 0.64 16.67 12.68
C LEU A 156 1.34 16.70 14.04
N SER A 157 1.14 15.68 14.87
CA SER A 157 1.77 15.61 16.19
C SER A 157 3.32 15.58 16.15
N GLU A 158 3.92 15.18 15.04
CA GLU A 158 5.37 15.19 14.86
C GLU A 158 5.93 16.61 14.62
N HIS A 159 5.07 17.54 14.21
CA HIS A 159 5.42 18.94 13.92
C HIS A 159 4.95 19.91 15.00
N VAL A 160 3.82 19.61 15.64
CA VAL A 160 3.27 20.46 16.74
C VAL A 160 4.20 20.39 17.95
N GLY A 161 4.54 21.54 18.50
CA GLY A 161 5.43 21.63 19.66
C GLY A 161 6.91 21.31 19.38
N SER A 162 7.25 20.98 18.14
CA SER A 162 8.64 20.75 17.77
C SER A 162 9.39 22.07 17.68
N ARG A 163 10.59 22.14 18.29
CA ARG A 163 11.49 23.32 18.20
C ARG A 163 12.24 23.40 16.85
N ARG A 164 11.68 22.82 15.77
CA ARG A 164 12.29 22.91 14.45
C ARG A 164 12.09 24.30 13.88
N ASN A 165 13.13 24.89 13.29
CA ASN A 165 13.08 26.23 12.67
C ASN A 165 12.42 26.20 11.27
N GLU A 166 12.01 25.05 10.78
CA GLU A 166 11.43 24.91 9.46
C GLU A 166 9.93 25.19 9.51
N PRO A 167 9.43 26.09 8.66
CA PRO A 167 8.02 26.44 8.66
C PRO A 167 7.17 25.26 8.19
N VAL A 168 6.07 25.00 8.87
CA VAL A 168 5.09 23.97 8.49
C VAL A 168 3.74 24.64 8.34
N SER A 169 3.05 24.35 7.24
CA SER A 169 1.70 24.85 6.99
C SER A 169 0.72 23.70 6.78
N VAL A 170 -0.54 23.96 7.06
CA VAL A 170 -1.63 23.01 6.89
C VAL A 170 -2.75 23.70 6.11
N LEU A 171 -3.25 23.00 5.08
CA LEU A 171 -4.40 23.43 4.32
C LEU A 171 -5.61 22.61 4.73
N PHE A 172 -6.69 23.26 5.02
CA PHE A 172 -8.01 22.67 5.23
C PHE A 172 -8.84 22.90 3.99
N ILE A 173 -9.55 21.89 3.52
CA ILE A 173 -10.33 21.92 2.28
C ILE A 173 -11.70 21.37 2.62
N ASP A 174 -12.72 22.13 2.35
CA ASP A 174 -14.12 21.74 2.55
C ASP A 174 -14.87 22.01 1.22
N ILE A 175 -15.54 20.99 0.70
CA ILE A 175 -16.24 21.08 -0.59
C ILE A 175 -17.57 21.78 -0.39
N ASP A 176 -17.75 22.92 -1.08
CA ASP A 176 -18.95 23.75 -0.96
C ASP A 176 -20.17 22.99 -1.48
N LYS A 177 -21.22 22.89 -0.64
CA LYS A 177 -22.52 22.31 -0.98
C LYS A 177 -22.45 20.89 -1.54
N PHE A 178 -21.48 20.08 -1.09
CA PHE A 178 -21.24 18.75 -1.60
C PHE A 178 -22.50 17.87 -1.58
N ALA A 179 -23.22 17.84 -0.44
CA ALA A 179 -24.46 17.06 -0.31
C ALA A 179 -25.56 17.53 -1.29
N GLU A 180 -25.67 18.84 -1.55
CA GLU A 180 -26.67 19.39 -2.50
C GLU A 180 -26.31 19.00 -3.94
N VAL A 181 -25.02 19.08 -4.31
CA VAL A 181 -24.56 18.77 -5.68
C VAL A 181 -24.75 17.29 -6.02
N LEU A 182 -24.61 16.39 -5.04
CA LEU A 182 -24.76 14.95 -5.24
C LEU A 182 -26.13 14.42 -4.82
N GLN A 183 -27.06 15.30 -4.48
CA GLN A 183 -28.42 14.91 -4.09
C GLN A 183 -29.07 14.10 -5.20
N GLY A 184 -29.53 12.88 -4.88
CA GLY A 184 -30.17 11.95 -5.81
C GLY A 184 -29.24 11.16 -6.71
N MET A 185 -27.90 11.34 -6.62
CA MET A 185 -26.93 10.59 -7.43
C MET A 185 -26.52 9.25 -6.82
N GLY A 186 -26.81 9.03 -5.53
CA GLY A 186 -26.43 7.82 -4.80
C GLY A 186 -24.99 7.84 -4.25
N THR A 187 -24.73 6.95 -3.28
CA THR A 187 -23.42 6.87 -2.58
C THR A 187 -22.28 6.47 -3.49
N GLU A 188 -22.50 5.55 -4.42
CA GLU A 188 -21.48 5.06 -5.37
C GLU A 188 -20.90 6.21 -6.22
N VAL A 189 -21.78 7.11 -6.69
CA VAL A 189 -21.34 8.28 -7.47
C VAL A 189 -20.57 9.27 -6.61
N ALA A 190 -21.00 9.46 -5.34
CA ALA A 190 -20.33 10.29 -4.37
C ALA A 190 -18.93 9.77 -4.05
N ASP A 191 -18.80 8.47 -3.81
CA ASP A 191 -17.52 7.82 -3.50
C ASP A 191 -16.56 7.89 -4.69
N HIS A 192 -17.05 7.65 -5.91
CA HIS A 192 -16.25 7.80 -7.11
C HIS A 192 -15.77 9.25 -7.31
N PHE A 193 -16.64 10.22 -7.01
CA PHE A 193 -16.29 11.63 -7.07
C PHE A 193 -15.18 11.98 -6.07
N LEU A 194 -15.33 11.54 -4.82
CA LEU A 194 -14.36 11.77 -3.74
C LEU A 194 -13.01 11.10 -4.05
N TYR A 195 -13.04 9.88 -4.58
CA TYR A 195 -11.84 9.18 -5.02
C TYR A 195 -11.08 10.00 -6.08
N GLY A 196 -11.78 10.36 -7.17
CA GLY A 196 -11.15 11.13 -8.25
C GLY A 196 -10.67 12.52 -7.82
N LEU A 197 -11.39 13.17 -6.89
CA LEU A 197 -10.97 14.42 -6.28
C LEU A 197 -9.70 14.23 -5.45
N GLY A 198 -9.65 13.18 -4.62
CA GLY A 198 -8.48 12.84 -3.82
C GLY A 198 -7.24 12.59 -4.67
N GLN A 199 -7.38 11.80 -5.74
CA GLN A 199 -6.28 11.55 -6.68
C GLN A 199 -5.81 12.83 -7.38
N MET A 200 -6.73 13.72 -7.74
CA MET A 200 -6.38 15.03 -8.28
C MET A 200 -5.60 15.87 -7.28
N LEU A 201 -6.00 15.91 -6.00
CA LEU A 201 -5.30 16.67 -4.94
C LEU A 201 -3.84 16.22 -4.82
N VAL A 202 -3.58 14.90 -4.83
CA VAL A 202 -2.21 14.36 -4.77
C VAL A 202 -1.33 14.90 -5.91
N THR A 203 -1.89 15.12 -7.10
CA THR A 203 -1.12 15.71 -8.23
C THR A 203 -0.76 17.19 -8.06
N LYS A 204 -1.33 17.88 -7.08
CA LYS A 204 -1.12 19.33 -6.85
C LYS A 204 -0.07 19.63 -5.80
N VAL A 205 0.38 18.62 -5.08
CA VAL A 205 1.32 18.71 -3.96
C VAL A 205 2.61 17.93 -4.25
N ARG A 206 3.63 18.05 -3.40
CA ARG A 206 4.92 17.35 -3.51
C ARG A 206 4.82 15.96 -2.89
N ALA A 207 5.77 15.10 -3.19
CA ALA A 207 5.88 13.77 -2.58
C ALA A 207 6.15 13.81 -1.06
N SER A 208 6.74 14.91 -0.56
CA SER A 208 6.94 15.17 0.87
C SER A 208 5.66 15.55 1.61
N ASP A 209 4.66 16.04 0.87
CA ASP A 209 3.42 16.54 1.45
C ASP A 209 2.45 15.37 1.71
N THR A 210 1.56 15.56 2.66
CA THR A 210 0.56 14.53 2.98
C THR A 210 -0.82 15.06 2.69
N VAL A 211 -1.58 14.32 1.89
CA VAL A 211 -3.01 14.57 1.66
C VAL A 211 -3.82 13.54 2.44
N ALA A 212 -4.79 13.99 3.21
CA ALA A 212 -5.68 13.13 3.97
C ALA A 212 -7.14 13.51 3.77
N ARG A 213 -8.01 12.52 3.85
CA ARG A 213 -9.44 12.72 4.04
C ARG A 213 -9.77 12.63 5.52
N MET A 214 -10.44 13.66 6.05
CA MET A 214 -10.77 13.71 7.47
C MET A 214 -12.12 13.07 7.76
N GLU A 215 -13.15 13.55 7.10
CA GLU A 215 -14.52 13.04 7.20
C GLU A 215 -15.36 13.63 6.05
N ASN A 216 -16.35 12.90 5.59
CA ASN A 216 -17.29 13.33 4.54
C ASN A 216 -16.57 13.92 3.32
N ASP A 217 -16.68 15.22 3.13
CA ASP A 217 -16.16 16.02 2.01
C ASP A 217 -15.00 16.93 2.42
N ARG A 218 -14.34 16.65 3.57
CA ARG A 218 -13.25 17.44 4.11
C ARG A 218 -11.90 16.75 3.91
N PHE A 219 -10.95 17.53 3.40
CA PHE A 219 -9.57 17.10 3.18
C PHE A 219 -8.60 18.03 3.92
N VAL A 220 -7.46 17.48 4.29
CA VAL A 220 -6.36 18.23 4.91
C VAL A 220 -5.07 17.93 4.18
N VAL A 221 -4.25 18.94 3.94
CA VAL A 221 -2.92 18.80 3.35
C VAL A 221 -1.89 19.35 4.33
N LEU A 222 -0.95 18.51 4.72
CA LEU A 222 0.21 18.91 5.53
C LEU A 222 1.38 19.22 4.59
N LEU A 223 1.95 20.40 4.74
CA LEU A 223 3.05 20.94 3.94
C LEU A 223 4.27 21.18 4.83
N PRO A 224 5.16 20.21 5.01
CA PRO A 224 6.47 20.44 5.65
C PRO A 224 7.32 21.42 4.83
N ASP A 225 8.20 22.15 5.48
CA ASP A 225 9.12 23.11 4.86
C ASP A 225 8.41 24.10 3.93
N CYS A 226 7.24 24.62 4.40
CA CYS A 226 6.38 25.49 3.65
C CYS A 226 5.85 26.61 4.53
N ASP A 227 6.22 27.86 4.20
CA ASP A 227 5.70 29.03 4.88
C ASP A 227 4.28 29.39 4.45
N GLN A 228 3.67 30.33 5.15
CA GLN A 228 2.30 30.78 4.90
C GLN A 228 2.10 31.30 3.47
N HIS A 229 3.08 32.02 2.93
CA HIS A 229 2.96 32.61 1.59
C HIS A 229 2.90 31.53 0.51
N TYR A 230 3.83 30.56 0.55
CA TYR A 230 3.80 29.43 -0.38
C TYR A 230 2.59 28.53 -0.16
N ALA A 231 2.15 28.33 1.08
CA ALA A 231 0.94 27.58 1.40
C ALA A 231 -0.32 28.22 0.77
N GLN A 232 -0.42 29.55 0.75
CA GLN A 232 -1.49 30.26 0.05
C GLN A 232 -1.47 30.01 -1.46
N ILE A 233 -0.29 30.02 -2.08
CA ILE A 233 -0.14 29.72 -3.52
C ILE A 233 -0.61 28.31 -3.81
N VAL A 234 -0.23 27.31 -2.98
CA VAL A 234 -0.67 25.92 -3.11
C VAL A 234 -2.19 25.82 -2.91
N ALA A 235 -2.75 26.52 -1.92
CA ALA A 235 -4.19 26.55 -1.66
C ALA A 235 -4.98 27.08 -2.85
N GLU A 236 -4.56 28.19 -3.47
CA GLU A 236 -5.21 28.74 -4.67
C GLU A 236 -5.10 27.82 -5.90
N LYS A 237 -3.95 27.15 -6.06
CA LYS A 237 -3.77 26.13 -7.10
C LYS A 237 -4.74 24.96 -6.91
N ILE A 238 -4.92 24.50 -5.67
CA ILE A 238 -5.87 23.45 -5.31
C ILE A 238 -7.30 23.92 -5.53
N ARG A 239 -7.69 25.09 -5.01
CA ARG A 239 -9.03 25.68 -5.20
C ARG A 239 -9.40 25.75 -6.68
N SER A 240 -8.51 26.31 -7.50
CA SER A 240 -8.71 26.42 -8.95
C SER A 240 -8.84 25.04 -9.63
N ALA A 241 -8.06 24.05 -9.19
CA ALA A 241 -8.14 22.70 -9.69
C ALA A 241 -9.49 22.04 -9.35
N ILE A 242 -9.98 22.24 -8.11
CA ILE A 242 -11.31 21.75 -7.68
C ILE A 242 -12.41 22.41 -8.51
N ALA A 243 -12.38 23.72 -8.69
CA ALA A 243 -13.35 24.44 -9.51
C ALA A 243 -13.32 24.00 -10.99
N GLY A 244 -12.17 23.54 -11.46
CA GLY A 244 -11.97 22.94 -12.79
C GLY A 244 -12.39 21.48 -12.88
N TYR A 245 -12.49 20.75 -11.77
CA TYR A 245 -12.78 19.33 -11.78
C TYR A 245 -14.22 19.03 -12.22
N ARG A 246 -14.39 17.99 -13.02
CA ARG A 246 -15.67 17.61 -13.63
C ARG A 246 -15.91 16.14 -13.39
N LEU A 247 -16.90 15.82 -12.57
CA LEU A 247 -17.41 14.45 -12.48
C LEU A 247 -18.08 14.07 -13.81
N ARG A 248 -17.74 12.90 -14.30
CA ARG A 248 -18.45 12.22 -15.40
C ARG A 248 -18.65 10.77 -15.02
N TRP A 249 -19.86 10.41 -14.66
CA TRP A 249 -20.25 9.05 -14.28
C TRP A 249 -21.58 8.69 -14.96
N GLY A 250 -21.52 7.90 -16.03
CA GLY A 250 -22.70 7.63 -16.86
C GLY A 250 -23.31 8.94 -17.39
N LEU A 251 -24.56 9.18 -17.03
CA LEU A 251 -25.27 10.42 -17.36
C LEU A 251 -25.07 11.55 -16.34
N HIS A 252 -24.46 11.25 -15.18
CA HIS A 252 -24.24 12.22 -14.11
C HIS A 252 -23.06 13.14 -14.42
N ARG A 253 -23.29 14.42 -14.15
CA ARG A 253 -22.26 15.47 -14.28
C ARG A 253 -22.36 16.41 -13.09
N ALA A 254 -21.29 16.58 -12.37
CA ALA A 254 -21.23 17.50 -11.25
C ALA A 254 -20.00 18.41 -11.31
N ARG A 255 -20.17 19.60 -10.74
CA ARG A 255 -19.11 20.59 -10.51
C ARG A 255 -19.21 21.02 -9.07
N VAL A 256 -18.10 21.13 -8.43
CA VAL A 256 -18.03 21.63 -7.06
C VAL A 256 -17.04 22.79 -6.99
N LYS A 257 -17.14 23.53 -5.92
CA LYS A 257 -16.20 24.53 -5.46
C LYS A 257 -15.71 24.10 -4.09
N ALA A 258 -14.71 24.80 -3.57
CA ALA A 258 -14.20 24.51 -2.24
C ALA A 258 -13.82 25.80 -1.52
N SER A 259 -14.04 25.79 -0.23
CA SER A 259 -13.54 26.79 0.71
C SER A 259 -12.30 26.23 1.40
N LEU A 260 -11.22 27.01 1.43
CA LEU A 260 -9.94 26.57 1.97
C LEU A 260 -9.49 27.47 3.12
N GLY A 261 -8.99 26.84 4.19
CA GLY A 261 -8.30 27.49 5.30
C GLY A 261 -6.80 27.18 5.25
N VAL A 262 -5.97 28.19 5.43
CA VAL A 262 -4.51 28.06 5.52
C VAL A 262 -4.09 28.36 6.95
N VAL A 263 -3.35 27.45 7.56
CA VAL A 263 -2.78 27.61 8.91
C VAL A 263 -1.29 27.37 8.85
N GLN A 264 -0.49 28.34 9.25
CA GLN A 264 0.92 28.11 9.54
C GLN A 264 1.05 27.70 11.01
N LEU A 265 1.81 26.65 11.31
CA LEU A 265 2.06 26.25 12.68
C LEU A 265 2.86 27.34 13.39
N GLN A 266 2.39 27.72 14.57
CA GLN A 266 2.96 28.76 15.43
C GLN A 266 3.03 28.22 16.86
N PRO A 267 3.87 28.77 17.73
CA PRO A 267 3.97 28.34 19.12
C PRO A 267 2.64 28.40 19.91
N SER A 268 1.69 29.27 19.50
CA SER A 268 0.36 29.36 20.09
C SER A 268 -0.58 28.22 19.68
N LEU A 269 -0.25 27.46 18.63
CA LEU A 269 -0.96 26.27 18.18
C LEU A 269 -0.18 25.03 18.63
N ASP A 270 -0.16 24.78 19.93
CA ASP A 270 0.69 23.77 20.60
C ASP A 270 0.06 22.38 20.67
N THR A 271 -1.14 22.21 20.16
CA THR A 271 -1.85 20.93 20.08
C THR A 271 -2.40 20.68 18.69
N VAL A 272 -2.56 19.40 18.34
CA VAL A 272 -3.19 18.99 17.08
C VAL A 272 -4.61 19.55 16.98
N ASP A 273 -5.37 19.51 18.06
CA ASP A 273 -6.75 20.03 18.10
C ASP A 273 -6.79 21.54 17.86
N ALA A 274 -5.82 22.30 18.38
CA ALA A 274 -5.73 23.74 18.14
C ALA A 274 -5.47 24.03 16.65
N VAL A 275 -4.59 23.26 15.99
CA VAL A 275 -4.33 23.38 14.54
C VAL A 275 -5.57 23.02 13.72
N LEU A 276 -6.23 21.91 14.06
CA LEU A 276 -7.45 21.47 13.38
C LEU A 276 -8.58 22.50 13.55
N GLY A 277 -8.77 23.03 14.76
CA GLY A 277 -9.76 24.06 15.05
C GLY A 277 -9.49 25.38 14.30
N ALA A 278 -8.22 25.81 14.23
CA ALA A 278 -7.81 27.01 13.49
C ALA A 278 -8.11 26.87 11.98
N GLY A 279 -7.83 25.70 11.41
CA GLY A 279 -8.11 25.42 10.01
C GLY A 279 -9.59 25.34 9.68
N GLN A 280 -10.38 24.73 10.55
CA GLN A 280 -11.82 24.69 10.40
C GLN A 280 -12.40 26.09 10.46
N HIS A 281 -11.97 26.91 11.40
CA HIS A 281 -12.42 28.30 11.51
C HIS A 281 -12.13 29.13 10.25
N ALA A 282 -10.92 29.01 9.69
CA ALA A 282 -10.56 29.66 8.44
C ALA A 282 -11.41 29.18 7.24
N CYS A 283 -11.75 27.90 7.17
CA CYS A 283 -12.69 27.36 6.19
C CYS A 283 -14.12 27.95 6.36
N GLU A 284 -14.60 28.07 7.59
CA GLU A 284 -15.92 28.65 7.89
C GLU A 284 -15.97 30.12 7.49
N GLU A 285 -14.91 30.90 7.73
CA GLU A 285 -14.78 32.24 7.22
C GLU A 285 -14.83 32.34 5.69
N ALA A 286 -14.14 31.40 5.01
CA ALA A 286 -14.18 31.30 3.55
C ALA A 286 -15.59 31.01 3.03
N LYS A 287 -16.32 30.10 3.68
CA LYS A 287 -17.73 29.79 3.36
C LYS A 287 -18.67 31.01 3.63
N ALA A 288 -18.50 31.67 4.76
CA ALA A 288 -19.29 32.87 5.12
C ALA A 288 -19.09 34.00 4.14
N ALA A 289 -17.90 34.11 3.54
CA ALA A 289 -17.59 35.10 2.51
C ALA A 289 -18.16 34.78 1.11
N GLY A 290 -18.91 33.68 0.96
CA GLY A 290 -19.56 33.26 -0.28
C GLY A 290 -19.00 31.96 -0.87
N GLY A 291 -18.06 31.32 -0.21
CA GLY A 291 -17.39 30.08 -0.68
C GLY A 291 -16.37 30.33 -1.78
N ASP A 292 -15.84 29.23 -2.38
CA ASP A 292 -14.87 29.29 -3.47
C ASP A 292 -13.72 30.26 -3.21
N SER A 293 -13.16 30.24 -2.02
CA SER A 293 -12.11 31.17 -1.62
C SER A 293 -11.14 30.57 -0.62
N VAL A 294 -9.99 31.21 -0.47
CA VAL A 294 -8.96 30.86 0.51
C VAL A 294 -8.94 31.89 1.62
N ARG A 295 -8.87 31.45 2.87
CA ARG A 295 -8.67 32.28 4.05
C ARG A 295 -7.46 31.80 4.84
N VAL A 296 -6.76 32.75 5.44
CA VAL A 296 -5.60 32.45 6.29
C VAL A 296 -6.00 32.67 7.73
N PHE A 297 -5.73 31.70 8.57
CA PHE A 297 -5.87 31.86 10.00
C PHE A 297 -4.80 32.82 10.53
N ILE A 298 -5.25 33.89 11.19
CA ILE A 298 -4.39 34.87 11.86
C ILE A 298 -4.67 34.74 13.35
N SER A 299 -3.64 34.36 14.12
CA SER A 299 -3.75 34.34 15.59
C SER A 299 -3.85 35.77 16.13
N SER A 300 -4.87 36.05 16.91
CA SER A 300 -5.13 37.37 17.49
C SER A 300 -4.06 37.90 18.47
N GLY A 301 -2.96 37.13 18.65
CA GLY A 301 -1.85 37.50 19.56
C GLY A 301 -0.73 38.32 18.92
N SER A 302 -0.76 38.61 17.61
CA SER A 302 0.35 39.27 16.91
C SER A 302 0.20 40.82 16.76
N PHE A 303 -0.84 41.43 17.32
CA PHE A 303 -1.09 42.85 17.13
C PHE A 303 -0.67 43.77 18.29
N GLU A 304 -0.18 43.24 19.43
CA GLU A 304 0.21 44.09 20.58
C GLU A 304 1.68 44.54 20.60
N GLU A 305 2.54 44.04 19.74
CA GLU A 305 3.99 44.41 19.76
C GLU A 305 4.43 45.51 18.76
N LEU A 306 3.54 46.03 17.90
CA LEU A 306 3.90 47.07 16.92
C LEU A 306 3.29 48.47 17.22
N ALA A 307 2.60 48.67 18.35
CA ALA A 307 2.04 49.95 18.74
C ALA A 307 2.81 50.67 19.87
N GLY A 308 4.04 50.23 20.19
CA GLY A 308 4.86 50.78 21.27
C GLY A 308 6.32 50.94 20.90
N ALA A 309 6.64 51.75 19.86
CA ALA A 309 7.95 52.35 19.66
C ALA A 309 7.84 53.67 18.90
#